data_41ad8c693588eb14deabd2bf6cb8b067
#
_entry.id   41ad8c693588eb14deabd2bf6cb8b067
#
_cell.length_a   1.000
_cell.length_b   1.000
_cell.length_c   1.000
_cell.angle_alpha   90.00
_cell.angle_beta   90.00
_cell.angle_gamma   90.00
#
_symmetry.space_group_name_H-M   'P 1'
#
loop_
_entity.id
_entity.type
_entity.pdbx_description
1 polymer ?
#
loop_
_entity_poly.entity_id
_entity_poly.type
_entity_poly.pdbx_seq_one_letter_code
_entity_poly.pdbx_strand_id
1 'polypeptide(L)'
;MAPKTFYNPVSSPADIRAKSTEMLKEIVGDADIARLLERATWNHAVMFCKRKDQPLNWDNSAFRYAYTQKVLGVRYVARERPEVLQKYMGLDPTLKAFVNAKPHELCPDKWEQAFADAARKALRFTDASAMDPETMPDGILTCRCGSKKTSYYEMQTRSADEPMTVFAKCHTCSKRWKQ
;
A
#
# COMPACT_ATOMS: atom_id res chain seq x y z
N MET A 1 1.12 -2.60 -38.80
CA MET A 1 0.75 -1.34 -38.12
C MET A 1 1.47 -1.31 -36.78
N ALA A 2 2.48 -0.45 -36.62
CA ALA A 2 3.18 -0.28 -35.35
C ALA A 2 2.28 0.44 -34.36
N PRO A 3 2.30 0.08 -33.06
CA PRO A 3 1.51 0.78 -32.06
C PRO A 3 1.98 2.23 -31.95
N LYS A 4 1.05 3.17 -32.09
CA LYS A 4 1.31 4.59 -31.88
C LYS A 4 1.63 4.77 -30.40
N THR A 5 2.92 4.85 -30.07
CA THR A 5 3.37 5.32 -28.75
C THR A 5 2.90 6.77 -28.63
N PHE A 6 1.94 7.02 -27.77
CA PHE A 6 1.57 8.36 -27.32
C PHE A 6 2.73 8.91 -26.46
N TYR A 7 3.79 9.32 -27.14
CA TYR A 7 4.86 10.08 -26.52
C TYR A 7 4.41 11.54 -26.49
N ASN A 8 3.75 11.95 -25.42
CA ASN A 8 3.64 13.36 -25.14
C ASN A 8 5.04 13.89 -24.89
N PRO A 9 5.48 14.96 -25.59
CA PRO A 9 6.76 15.57 -25.32
C PRO A 9 6.79 15.93 -23.81
N VAL A 10 7.77 15.38 -23.10
CA VAL A 10 7.91 15.58 -21.68
C VAL A 10 8.01 17.06 -21.44
N SER A 11 6.98 17.68 -20.85
CA SER A 11 7.01 19.07 -20.40
C SER A 11 8.28 19.26 -19.58
N SER A 12 8.96 20.39 -19.75
CA SER A 12 10.21 20.62 -19.02
C SER A 12 10.01 20.45 -17.52
N PRO A 13 11.03 20.06 -16.75
CA PRO A 13 10.92 19.94 -15.29
C PRO A 13 10.32 21.20 -14.62
N ALA A 14 10.68 22.37 -15.14
CA ALA A 14 10.15 23.65 -14.68
C ALA A 14 8.64 23.78 -14.96
N ASP A 15 8.19 23.35 -16.15
CA ASP A 15 6.77 23.40 -16.53
C ASP A 15 5.92 22.47 -15.67
N ILE A 16 6.42 21.28 -15.33
CA ILE A 16 5.72 20.33 -14.47
C ILE A 16 5.52 20.94 -13.08
N ARG A 17 6.57 21.54 -12.52
CA ARG A 17 6.50 22.18 -11.21
C ARG A 17 5.59 23.40 -11.22
N ALA A 18 5.67 24.25 -12.25
CA ALA A 18 4.80 25.40 -12.43
C ALA A 18 3.32 24.99 -12.50
N LYS A 19 2.98 23.99 -13.33
CA LYS A 19 1.63 23.43 -13.41
C LYS A 19 1.15 22.85 -12.08
N SER A 20 2.01 22.15 -11.36
CA SER A 20 1.68 21.61 -10.03
C SER A 20 1.36 22.71 -9.03
N THR A 21 2.14 23.79 -9.04
CA THR A 21 1.90 24.96 -8.17
C THR A 21 0.59 25.65 -8.54
N GLU A 22 0.29 25.80 -9.83
CA GLU A 22 -0.95 26.41 -10.30
C GLU A 22 -2.18 25.59 -9.88
N MET A 23 -2.14 24.27 -10.08
CA MET A 23 -3.20 23.35 -9.62
C MET A 23 -3.45 23.42 -8.11
N LEU A 24 -2.39 23.57 -7.31
CA LEU A 24 -2.53 23.71 -5.86
C LEU A 24 -3.07 25.08 -5.49
N LYS A 25 -2.64 26.15 -6.19
CA LYS A 25 -3.13 27.50 -5.99
C LYS A 25 -4.64 27.63 -6.24
N GLU A 26 -5.15 26.99 -7.29
CA GLU A 26 -6.60 26.98 -7.59
C GLU A 26 -7.45 26.47 -6.43
N ILE A 27 -6.92 25.54 -5.62
CA ILE A 27 -7.66 24.91 -4.53
C ILE A 27 -7.44 25.65 -3.21
N VAL A 28 -6.21 26.03 -2.93
CA VAL A 28 -5.83 26.65 -1.66
C VAL A 28 -6.15 28.17 -1.65
N GLY A 29 -6.17 28.79 -2.83
CA GLY A 29 -6.41 30.23 -2.99
C GLY A 29 -5.21 31.13 -2.67
N ASP A 30 -4.18 30.60 -2.02
CA ASP A 30 -2.96 31.30 -1.62
C ASP A 30 -1.75 30.80 -2.40
N ALA A 31 -1.04 31.73 -3.05
CA ALA A 31 0.11 31.41 -3.90
C ALA A 31 1.34 30.99 -3.09
N ASP A 32 1.53 31.53 -1.91
CA ASP A 32 2.70 31.22 -1.07
C ASP A 32 2.53 29.84 -0.42
N ILE A 33 1.34 29.54 0.07
CA ILE A 33 1.01 28.22 0.58
C ILE A 33 1.13 27.17 -0.53
N ALA A 34 0.66 27.45 -1.73
CA ALA A 34 0.78 26.54 -2.88
C ALA A 34 2.25 26.23 -3.23
N ARG A 35 3.12 27.25 -3.20
CA ARG A 35 4.57 27.06 -3.40
C ARG A 35 5.21 26.24 -2.30
N LEU A 36 4.82 26.46 -1.04
CA LEU A 36 5.32 25.69 0.09
C LEU A 36 4.88 24.21 0.01
N LEU A 37 3.63 23.96 -0.37
CA LEU A 37 3.12 22.60 -0.60
C LEU A 37 3.86 21.90 -1.75
N GLU A 38 4.06 22.61 -2.88
CA GLU A 38 4.84 22.05 -4.00
C GLU A 38 6.27 21.72 -3.57
N ARG A 39 6.94 22.60 -2.84
CA ARG A 39 8.29 22.36 -2.32
C ARG A 39 8.33 21.19 -1.36
N ALA A 40 7.32 21.03 -0.52
CA ALA A 40 7.21 19.90 0.38
C ALA A 40 7.00 18.57 -0.38
N THR A 41 6.17 18.59 -1.45
CA THR A 41 5.98 17.39 -2.31
C THR A 41 7.25 17.03 -3.07
N TRP A 42 7.99 18.01 -3.56
CA TRP A 42 9.30 17.80 -4.15
C TRP A 42 10.27 17.11 -3.17
N ASN A 43 10.39 17.67 -1.96
CA ASN A 43 11.23 17.11 -0.92
C ASN A 43 10.82 15.67 -0.55
N HIS A 44 9.52 15.38 -0.53
CA HIS A 44 9.02 14.01 -0.33
C HIS A 44 9.51 13.06 -1.42
N ALA A 45 9.43 13.45 -2.70
CA ALA A 45 9.92 12.63 -3.82
C ALA A 45 11.44 12.40 -3.74
N VAL A 46 12.20 13.44 -3.39
CA VAL A 46 13.65 13.34 -3.16
C VAL A 46 13.97 12.33 -2.05
N MET A 47 13.28 12.42 -0.91
CA MET A 47 13.47 11.49 0.22
C MET A 47 13.05 10.06 -0.11
N PHE A 48 12.00 9.90 -0.91
CA PHE A 48 11.56 8.59 -1.40
C PHE A 48 12.63 7.92 -2.27
N CYS A 49 13.19 8.65 -3.24
CA CYS A 49 14.23 8.12 -4.12
C CYS A 49 15.55 7.86 -3.38
N LYS A 50 15.95 8.75 -2.45
CA LYS A 50 17.13 8.51 -1.60
C LYS A 50 17.02 7.21 -0.79
N ARG A 51 15.86 6.93 -0.21
CA ARG A 51 15.64 5.68 0.55
C ARG A 51 15.68 4.43 -0.32
N LYS A 52 15.44 4.57 -1.61
CA LYS A 52 15.43 3.48 -2.58
C LYS A 52 16.68 3.44 -3.48
N ASP A 53 17.67 4.27 -3.17
CA ASP A 53 18.90 4.43 -3.96
C ASP A 53 18.62 4.67 -5.45
N GLN A 54 17.66 5.55 -5.73
CA GLN A 54 17.24 5.89 -7.10
C GLN A 54 17.77 7.27 -7.51
N PRO A 55 18.12 7.47 -8.80
CA PRO A 55 18.57 8.76 -9.30
C PRO A 55 17.56 9.89 -9.07
N LEU A 56 18.07 11.06 -8.65
CA LEU A 56 17.25 12.24 -8.35
C LEU A 56 17.11 13.15 -9.59
N ASN A 57 16.70 12.60 -10.69
CA ASN A 57 16.50 13.35 -11.93
C ASN A 57 15.11 13.08 -12.52
N TRP A 58 14.67 13.97 -13.41
CA TRP A 58 13.38 13.86 -14.07
C TRP A 58 13.31 12.77 -15.14
N ASP A 59 14.45 12.26 -15.60
CA ASP A 59 14.50 11.11 -16.53
C ASP A 59 14.12 9.81 -15.83
N ASN A 60 14.33 9.76 -14.51
CA ASN A 60 13.94 8.63 -13.68
C ASN A 60 12.40 8.56 -13.53
N SER A 61 11.82 7.49 -14.03
CA SER A 61 10.38 7.24 -13.94
C SER A 61 9.88 7.11 -12.49
N ALA A 62 10.69 6.53 -11.60
CA ALA A 62 10.35 6.39 -10.18
C ALA A 62 10.25 7.75 -9.48
N PHE A 63 11.17 8.68 -9.81
CA PHE A 63 11.12 10.04 -9.27
C PHE A 63 9.88 10.80 -9.75
N ARG A 64 9.62 10.78 -11.08
CA ARG A 64 8.42 11.40 -11.65
C ARG A 64 7.15 10.83 -11.04
N TYR A 65 7.07 9.52 -10.91
CA TYR A 65 5.92 8.84 -10.32
C TYR A 65 5.71 9.28 -8.85
N ALA A 66 6.75 9.23 -8.03
CA ALA A 66 6.67 9.63 -6.62
C ALA A 66 6.22 11.08 -6.45
N TYR A 67 6.75 11.99 -7.26
CA TYR A 67 6.37 13.40 -7.25
C TYR A 67 4.90 13.59 -7.68
N THR A 68 4.53 13.05 -8.84
CA THR A 68 3.19 13.22 -9.41
C THR A 68 2.11 12.64 -8.50
N GLN A 69 2.32 11.41 -8.01
CA GLN A 69 1.36 10.77 -7.08
C GLN A 69 1.20 11.60 -5.80
N LYS A 70 2.28 12.17 -5.29
CA LYS A 70 2.21 12.98 -4.08
C LYS A 70 1.48 14.31 -4.31
N VAL A 71 1.74 15.00 -5.42
CA VAL A 71 1.00 16.22 -5.82
C VAL A 71 -0.50 15.93 -5.95
N LEU A 72 -0.85 14.84 -6.66
CA LEU A 72 -2.25 14.44 -6.83
C LEU A 72 -2.91 14.07 -5.50
N GLY A 73 -2.20 13.39 -4.61
CA GLY A 73 -2.68 13.06 -3.27
C GLY A 73 -2.93 14.31 -2.41
N VAL A 74 -2.01 15.26 -2.41
CA VAL A 74 -2.17 16.55 -1.71
C VAL A 74 -3.35 17.32 -2.30
N ARG A 75 -3.43 17.42 -3.63
CA ARG A 75 -4.56 18.04 -4.33
C ARG A 75 -5.90 17.42 -3.94
N TYR A 76 -5.97 16.10 -3.91
CA TYR A 76 -7.17 15.35 -3.55
C TYR A 76 -7.63 15.69 -2.12
N VAL A 77 -6.74 15.61 -1.14
CA VAL A 77 -7.07 15.93 0.25
C VAL A 77 -7.46 17.39 0.42
N ALA A 78 -6.73 18.30 -0.20
CA ALA A 78 -7.02 19.73 -0.13
C ALA A 78 -8.42 20.09 -0.70
N ARG A 79 -8.87 19.37 -1.73
CA ARG A 79 -10.19 19.56 -2.35
C ARG A 79 -11.32 18.90 -1.55
N GLU A 80 -11.13 17.63 -1.16
CA GLU A 80 -12.20 16.83 -0.54
C GLU A 80 -12.32 17.11 0.98
N ARG A 81 -11.22 17.54 1.61
CA ARG A 81 -11.15 17.75 3.06
C ARG A 81 -10.37 19.02 3.40
N PRO A 82 -10.92 20.21 3.07
CA PRO A 82 -10.26 21.47 3.37
C PRO A 82 -10.03 21.65 4.88
N GLU A 83 -10.88 21.09 5.73
CA GLU A 83 -10.73 21.11 7.20
C GLU A 83 -9.44 20.41 7.66
N VAL A 84 -9.01 19.35 6.97
CA VAL A 84 -7.75 18.66 7.28
C VAL A 84 -6.57 19.55 6.91
N LEU A 85 -6.60 20.17 5.73
CA LEU A 85 -5.56 21.10 5.31
C LEU A 85 -5.45 22.30 6.26
N GLN A 86 -6.59 22.87 6.70
CA GLN A 86 -6.61 24.01 7.61
C GLN A 86 -5.88 23.75 8.93
N LYS A 87 -5.93 22.52 9.46
CA LYS A 87 -5.18 22.14 10.66
C LYS A 87 -3.65 22.26 10.50
N TYR A 88 -3.18 22.18 9.26
CA TYR A 88 -1.77 22.26 8.90
C TYR A 88 -1.40 23.60 8.25
N MET A 89 -2.37 24.49 8.05
CA MET A 89 -2.12 25.85 7.54
C MET A 89 -1.45 26.68 8.64
N GLY A 90 -0.15 26.76 8.54
CA GLY A 90 0.70 27.48 9.47
C GLY A 90 2.11 27.59 8.90
N LEU A 91 3.10 27.60 9.76
CA LEU A 91 4.51 27.70 9.38
C LEU A 91 4.98 26.45 8.60
N ASP A 92 6.03 26.62 7.80
CA ASP A 92 6.67 25.60 6.94
C ASP A 92 6.77 24.16 7.55
N PRO A 93 7.09 23.93 8.84
CA PRO A 93 7.15 22.59 9.39
C PRO A 93 5.81 21.85 9.41
N THR A 94 4.69 22.56 9.58
CA THR A 94 3.35 21.94 9.63
C THR A 94 2.89 21.48 8.25
N LEU A 95 3.14 22.27 7.20
CA LEU A 95 2.85 21.87 5.81
C LEU A 95 3.69 20.68 5.35
N LYS A 96 4.95 20.59 5.80
CA LYS A 96 5.77 19.38 5.56
C LYS A 96 5.18 18.15 6.26
N ALA A 97 4.67 18.30 7.48
CA ALA A 97 4.00 17.22 8.19
C ALA A 97 2.76 16.73 7.44
N PHE A 98 1.92 17.65 6.94
CA PHE A 98 0.77 17.35 6.09
C PHE A 98 1.16 16.52 4.86
N VAL A 99 2.17 16.97 4.11
CA VAL A 99 2.63 16.26 2.92
C VAL A 99 3.20 14.88 3.27
N ASN A 100 3.89 14.73 4.40
CA ASN A 100 4.47 13.44 4.81
C ASN A 100 3.50 12.51 5.54
N ALA A 101 2.34 13.02 5.97
CA ALA A 101 1.30 12.21 6.60
C ALA A 101 0.86 11.06 5.70
N LYS A 102 0.49 9.95 6.32
CA LYS A 102 0.04 8.77 5.60
C LYS A 102 -1.39 8.95 5.11
N PRO A 103 -1.79 8.34 3.98
CA PRO A 103 -3.13 8.49 3.43
C PRO A 103 -4.27 8.16 4.41
N HIS A 104 -4.08 7.18 5.28
CA HIS A 104 -5.07 6.80 6.27
C HIS A 104 -5.18 7.77 7.45
N GLU A 105 -4.14 8.56 7.73
CA GLU A 105 -4.17 9.63 8.73
C GLU A 105 -4.95 10.85 8.22
N LEU A 106 -4.86 11.11 6.91
CA LEU A 106 -5.56 12.21 6.25
C LEU A 106 -7.02 11.89 5.93
N CYS A 107 -7.33 10.63 5.59
CA CYS A 107 -8.64 10.18 5.18
C CYS A 107 -8.99 8.85 5.88
N PRO A 108 -9.19 8.81 7.21
CA PRO A 108 -9.44 7.57 7.97
C PRO A 108 -10.66 6.81 7.46
N ASP A 109 -11.75 7.50 7.12
CA ASP A 109 -13.02 6.89 6.72
C ASP A 109 -12.88 5.94 5.51
N LYS A 110 -12.02 6.31 4.55
CA LYS A 110 -11.79 5.49 3.35
C LYS A 110 -10.96 4.23 3.62
N TRP A 111 -10.19 4.24 4.72
CA TRP A 111 -9.30 3.16 5.08
C TRP A 111 -9.86 2.25 6.16
N GLU A 112 -10.94 2.66 6.84
CA GLU A 112 -11.54 1.91 7.94
C GLU A 112 -11.92 0.49 7.53
N GLN A 113 -12.65 0.34 6.42
CA GLN A 113 -13.02 -0.98 5.90
C GLN A 113 -11.80 -1.82 5.52
N ALA A 114 -10.82 -1.21 4.85
CA ALA A 114 -9.61 -1.90 4.44
C ALA A 114 -8.81 -2.42 5.65
N PHE A 115 -8.72 -1.62 6.71
CA PHE A 115 -8.09 -2.05 7.97
C PHE A 115 -8.90 -3.11 8.69
N ALA A 116 -10.22 -2.98 8.74
CA ALA A 116 -11.09 -4.00 9.34
C ALA A 116 -10.98 -5.33 8.58
N ASP A 117 -10.95 -5.31 7.26
CA ASP A 117 -10.77 -6.51 6.44
C ASP A 117 -9.38 -7.13 6.60
N ALA A 118 -8.34 -6.30 6.68
CA ALA A 118 -6.98 -6.76 6.94
C ALA A 118 -6.86 -7.39 8.34
N ALA A 119 -7.44 -6.76 9.36
CA ALA A 119 -7.48 -7.29 10.72
C ALA A 119 -8.24 -8.62 10.78
N ARG A 120 -9.40 -8.70 10.12
CA ARG A 120 -10.20 -9.94 10.04
C ARG A 120 -9.43 -11.07 9.35
N LYS A 121 -8.70 -10.77 8.27
CA LYS A 121 -7.83 -11.75 7.62
C LYS A 121 -6.68 -12.19 8.53
N ALA A 122 -6.03 -11.25 9.23
CA ALA A 122 -4.96 -11.57 10.16
C ALA A 122 -5.44 -12.47 11.31
N LEU A 123 -6.62 -12.19 11.89
CA LEU A 123 -7.23 -13.04 12.91
C LEU A 123 -7.46 -14.47 12.42
N ARG A 124 -7.96 -14.68 11.20
CA ARG A 124 -8.14 -16.02 10.64
C ARG A 124 -6.84 -16.82 10.59
N PHE A 125 -5.70 -16.17 10.31
CA PHE A 125 -4.40 -16.85 10.31
C PHE A 125 -3.90 -17.16 11.73
N THR A 126 -4.19 -16.27 12.68
CA THR A 126 -3.79 -16.46 14.10
C THR A 126 -4.64 -17.53 14.76
N ASP A 127 -5.96 -17.49 14.56
CA ASP A 127 -6.90 -18.47 15.14
C ASP A 127 -6.62 -19.89 14.61
N ALA A 128 -6.33 -20.05 13.31
CA ALA A 128 -5.95 -21.33 12.74
C ALA A 128 -4.63 -21.88 13.31
N SER A 129 -3.75 -21.02 13.83
CA SER A 129 -2.47 -21.42 14.45
C SER A 129 -2.57 -21.62 15.96
N ALA A 130 -3.56 -20.98 16.60
CA ALA A 130 -3.74 -20.95 18.05
C ALA A 130 -4.92 -21.81 18.55
N MET A 131 -5.63 -22.53 17.66
CA MET A 131 -6.67 -23.44 18.08
C MET A 131 -6.08 -24.55 18.96
N ASP A 132 -6.57 -24.65 20.17
CA ASP A 132 -6.24 -25.78 21.04
C ASP A 132 -6.62 -27.09 20.37
N PRO A 133 -5.70 -28.08 20.34
CA PRO A 133 -5.98 -29.39 19.71
C PRO A 133 -7.23 -30.06 20.27
N GLU A 134 -7.61 -29.79 21.51
CA GLU A 134 -8.79 -30.36 22.16
C GLU A 134 -10.11 -29.81 21.63
N THR A 135 -10.13 -28.52 21.26
CA THR A 135 -11.34 -27.85 20.74
C THR A 135 -11.51 -27.98 19.23
N MET A 136 -10.50 -28.46 18.52
CA MET A 136 -10.59 -28.68 17.08
C MET A 136 -11.54 -29.82 16.72
N PRO A 137 -12.38 -29.65 15.68
CA PRO A 137 -13.14 -30.76 15.13
C PRO A 137 -12.21 -31.82 14.55
N ASP A 138 -12.69 -33.08 14.51
CA ASP A 138 -11.92 -34.19 13.92
C ASP A 138 -11.75 -33.96 12.41
N GLY A 139 -10.52 -34.08 11.96
CA GLY A 139 -10.16 -34.01 10.55
C GLY A 139 -10.40 -35.34 9.82
N ILE A 140 -10.40 -35.25 8.48
CA ILE A 140 -10.59 -36.44 7.61
C ILE A 140 -9.39 -37.38 7.69
N LEU A 141 -8.18 -36.84 7.93
CA LEU A 141 -6.94 -37.60 7.94
C LEU A 141 -6.55 -38.04 9.36
N THR A 142 -6.09 -39.25 9.53
CA THR A 142 -5.59 -39.78 10.82
C THR A 142 -4.07 -39.73 10.83
N CYS A 143 -3.49 -39.14 11.86
CA CYS A 143 -2.04 -39.15 12.06
C CYS A 143 -1.54 -40.47 12.58
N ARG A 144 -0.24 -40.80 12.35
CA ARG A 144 0.41 -42.01 12.94
C ARG A 144 0.39 -42.03 14.47
N CYS A 145 0.18 -40.91 15.13
CA CYS A 145 0.01 -40.89 16.60
C CYS A 145 -1.41 -41.28 17.05
N GLY A 146 -2.30 -41.66 16.13
CA GLY A 146 -3.68 -42.07 16.42
C GLY A 146 -4.65 -40.88 16.50
N SER A 147 -4.18 -39.62 16.51
CA SER A 147 -5.04 -38.46 16.59
C SER A 147 -5.71 -38.16 15.27
N LYS A 148 -7.00 -37.78 15.32
CA LYS A 148 -7.79 -37.23 14.21
C LYS A 148 -7.77 -35.70 14.16
N LYS A 149 -7.10 -35.03 15.11
CA LYS A 149 -6.96 -33.58 15.14
C LYS A 149 -5.95 -33.12 14.08
N THR A 150 -6.36 -33.15 12.83
CA THR A 150 -5.52 -32.90 11.67
C THR A 150 -6.14 -31.82 10.77
N SER A 151 -5.30 -30.98 10.19
CA SER A 151 -5.67 -30.08 9.10
C SER A 151 -4.93 -30.47 7.82
N TYR A 152 -5.54 -30.22 6.67
CA TYR A 152 -4.89 -30.44 5.39
C TYR A 152 -5.20 -29.30 4.42
N TYR A 153 -4.35 -29.17 3.43
CA TYR A 153 -4.58 -28.33 2.26
C TYR A 153 -4.01 -29.02 1.02
N GLU A 154 -4.62 -28.73 -0.11
CA GLU A 154 -4.24 -29.29 -1.40
C GLU A 154 -3.49 -28.22 -2.20
N MET A 155 -2.39 -28.62 -2.83
CA MET A 155 -1.60 -27.74 -3.68
C MET A 155 -1.15 -28.50 -4.93
N GLN A 156 -1.29 -27.88 -6.08
CA GLN A 156 -0.72 -28.41 -7.31
C GLN A 156 0.80 -28.18 -7.29
N THR A 157 1.55 -29.26 -7.14
CA THR A 157 3.02 -29.25 -7.10
C THR A 157 3.66 -29.79 -8.36
N ARG A 158 2.84 -30.32 -9.29
CA ARG A 158 3.26 -30.93 -10.55
C ARG A 158 2.48 -30.32 -11.72
N SER A 159 2.39 -31.03 -12.84
CA SER A 159 1.62 -30.61 -14.02
C SER A 159 0.13 -30.48 -13.72
N ALA A 160 -0.59 -29.67 -14.51
CA ALA A 160 -2.01 -29.40 -14.32
C ALA A 160 -2.93 -30.61 -14.50
N ASP A 161 -2.45 -31.65 -15.17
CA ASP A 161 -3.13 -32.91 -15.44
C ASP A 161 -2.87 -34.01 -14.36
N GLU A 162 -2.03 -33.74 -13.38
CA GLU A 162 -1.79 -34.61 -12.26
C GLU A 162 -2.68 -34.24 -11.05
N PRO A 163 -3.00 -35.23 -10.17
CA PRO A 163 -3.76 -34.93 -8.95
C PRO A 163 -2.99 -34.02 -8.01
N MET A 164 -3.71 -33.16 -7.28
CA MET A 164 -3.13 -32.25 -6.30
C MET A 164 -2.49 -33.03 -5.16
N THR A 165 -1.36 -32.51 -4.68
CA THR A 165 -0.67 -33.07 -3.51
C THR A 165 -1.33 -32.55 -2.25
N VAL A 166 -1.70 -33.44 -1.35
CA VAL A 166 -2.30 -33.14 -0.04
C VAL A 166 -1.17 -32.95 0.99
N PHE A 167 -1.12 -31.79 1.62
CA PHE A 167 -0.23 -31.49 2.74
C PHE A 167 -1.03 -31.50 4.03
N ALA A 168 -0.66 -32.38 4.95
CA ALA A 168 -1.36 -32.55 6.21
C ALA A 168 -0.49 -32.18 7.41
N LYS A 169 -1.13 -31.64 8.45
CA LYS A 169 -0.51 -31.31 9.75
C LYS A 169 -1.36 -31.89 10.88
N CYS A 170 -0.72 -32.61 11.80
CA CYS A 170 -1.34 -33.00 13.05
C CYS A 170 -1.15 -31.93 14.11
N HIS A 171 -2.22 -31.54 14.79
CA HIS A 171 -2.18 -30.53 15.85
C HIS A 171 -1.78 -31.08 17.22
N THR A 172 -1.91 -32.39 17.41
CA THR A 172 -1.51 -33.05 18.67
C THR A 172 0.00 -33.28 18.75
N CYS A 173 0.64 -33.79 17.68
CA CYS A 173 2.08 -34.10 17.68
C CYS A 173 2.90 -33.20 16.76
N SER A 174 2.29 -32.18 16.18
CA SER A 174 2.90 -31.21 15.26
C SER A 174 3.54 -31.79 14.00
N LYS A 175 3.37 -33.11 13.73
CA LYS A 175 3.91 -33.78 12.57
C LYS A 175 3.23 -33.30 11.29
N ARG A 176 4.04 -33.10 10.24
CA ARG A 176 3.58 -32.79 8.90
C ARG A 176 3.94 -33.94 7.95
N TRP A 177 3.05 -34.24 7.00
CA TRP A 177 3.29 -35.21 5.94
C TRP A 177 2.59 -34.79 4.65
N LYS A 178 2.96 -35.42 3.56
CA LYS A 178 2.33 -35.25 2.24
C LYS A 178 1.79 -36.59 1.76
N GLN A 179 0.73 -36.54 0.99
CA GLN A 179 0.09 -37.71 0.38
C GLN A 179 -0.25 -37.41 -1.07
#